data_1e61d0cee892270a279367a8bc22e2ed
#
_entry.id   1e61d0cee892270a279367a8bc22e2ed
#
_cell.length_a   1.000
_cell.length_b   1.000
_cell.length_c   1.000
_cell.angle_alpha   90.00
_cell.angle_beta   90.00
_cell.angle_gamma   90.00
#
_symmetry.space_group_name_H-M   'P 1'
#
loop_
_entity.id
_entity.type
_entity.pdbx_description
1 polymer ?
#
loop_
_entity_poly.entity_id
_entity_poly.type
_entity_poly.pdbx_seq_one_letter_code
_entity_poly.pdbx_strand_id
1 'polypeptide(L)'
;KDYRLANKSAEAVALKLTVGREEAESSVVRLMEDNKRLSRRVRELGEVAAKIEAAELLASATASNDLRIVEKVFTDRDFEEAKLIAHRLVDGENVIALLAVREAEMVRLVFARSTNIAADMNAMMKAACEKLGGRGGGKPDFAQGGGAKLDELQGALSAASALIT
;
A
#
# COMPACT_ATOMS: atom_id res chain seq x y z
N LYS A 1 8.24 34.13 30.69
CA LYS A 1 8.66 33.87 29.27
C LYS A 1 7.70 32.91 28.57
N ASP A 2 7.27 31.84 29.21
CA ASP A 2 6.40 30.78 28.64
C ASP A 2 4.99 31.24 28.25
N TYR A 3 4.37 32.10 29.04
CA TYR A 3 3.02 32.60 28.79
C TYR A 3 2.91 33.42 27.49
N ARG A 4 3.93 34.20 27.13
CA ARG A 4 3.96 34.97 25.88
C ARG A 4 4.16 34.09 24.65
N LEU A 5 4.90 33.00 24.79
CA LEU A 5 5.09 32.00 23.73
C LEU A 5 3.80 31.21 23.47
N ALA A 6 3.14 30.76 24.53
CA ALA A 6 1.86 30.05 24.44
C ALA A 6 0.77 30.93 23.79
N ASN A 7 0.72 32.21 24.14
CA ASN A 7 -0.21 33.17 23.53
C ASN A 7 0.03 33.37 22.05
N LYS A 8 1.30 33.54 21.63
CA LYS A 8 1.66 33.68 20.21
C LYS A 8 1.30 32.43 19.40
N SER A 9 1.48 31.24 19.99
CA SER A 9 1.12 29.99 19.33
C SER A 9 -0.38 29.85 19.13
N ALA A 10 -1.19 30.18 20.15
CA ALA A 10 -2.63 30.17 20.05
C ALA A 10 -3.17 31.19 19.02
N GLU A 11 -2.61 32.39 18.97
CA GLU A 11 -2.95 33.39 17.97
C GLU A 11 -2.58 32.94 16.55
N ALA A 12 -1.42 32.31 16.36
CA ALA A 12 -1.00 31.78 15.06
C ALA A 12 -1.92 30.65 14.58
N VAL A 13 -2.41 29.81 15.48
CA VAL A 13 -3.39 28.75 15.15
C VAL A 13 -4.74 29.37 14.80
N ALA A 14 -5.25 30.31 15.62
CA ALA A 14 -6.52 30.99 15.37
C ALA A 14 -6.51 31.72 14.01
N LEU A 15 -5.40 32.40 13.68
CA LEU A 15 -5.23 33.05 12.38
C LEU A 15 -5.27 32.07 11.20
N LYS A 16 -4.59 30.93 11.31
CA LYS A 16 -4.60 29.89 10.28
C LYS A 16 -5.97 29.25 10.09
N LEU A 17 -6.75 29.12 11.17
CA LEU A 17 -8.09 28.57 11.13
C LEU A 17 -9.15 29.63 10.78
N THR A 18 -8.77 30.92 10.69
CA THR A 18 -9.69 32.05 10.43
C THR A 18 -10.81 32.12 11.49
N VAL A 19 -10.48 31.87 12.74
CA VAL A 19 -11.39 31.89 13.89
C VAL A 19 -10.89 32.82 15.00
N GLY A 20 -11.77 33.18 15.94
CA GLY A 20 -11.37 33.87 17.15
C GLY A 20 -10.45 33.02 18.03
N ARG A 21 -9.60 33.68 18.83
CA ARG A 21 -8.65 32.97 19.70
C ARG A 21 -9.35 32.02 20.69
N GLU A 22 -10.51 32.39 21.20
CA GLU A 22 -11.31 31.59 22.14
C GLU A 22 -11.91 30.35 21.45
N GLU A 23 -12.05 30.38 20.13
CA GLU A 23 -12.59 29.29 19.32
C GLU A 23 -11.51 28.38 18.75
N ALA A 24 -10.21 28.72 18.89
CA ALA A 24 -9.12 27.98 18.30
C ALA A 24 -9.05 26.54 18.79
N GLU A 25 -9.25 26.30 20.09
CA GLU A 25 -9.22 24.96 20.67
C GLU A 25 -10.36 24.09 20.14
N SER A 26 -11.59 24.59 20.18
CA SER A 26 -12.77 23.87 19.69
C SER A 26 -12.67 23.59 18.18
N SER A 27 -12.10 24.51 17.41
CA SER A 27 -11.86 24.34 15.98
C SER A 27 -10.81 23.27 15.68
N VAL A 28 -9.74 23.20 16.48
CA VAL A 28 -8.75 22.12 16.35
C VAL A 28 -9.38 20.76 16.68
N VAL A 29 -10.13 20.66 17.77
CA VAL A 29 -10.84 19.41 18.13
C VAL A 29 -11.76 18.97 16.99
N ARG A 30 -12.57 19.89 16.46
CA ARG A 30 -13.47 19.60 15.34
C ARG A 30 -12.72 19.13 14.10
N LEU A 31 -11.61 19.77 13.75
CA LEU A 31 -10.77 19.35 12.63
C LEU A 31 -10.18 17.94 12.84
N MET A 32 -9.76 17.61 14.06
CA MET A 32 -9.28 16.27 14.39
C MET A 32 -10.38 15.22 14.26
N GLU A 33 -11.60 15.51 14.71
CA GLU A 33 -12.76 14.64 14.57
C GLU A 33 -13.15 14.45 13.10
N ASP A 34 -13.20 15.53 12.32
CA ASP A 34 -13.49 15.51 10.90
C ASP A 34 -12.41 14.71 10.14
N ASN A 35 -11.14 14.92 10.46
CA ASN A 35 -10.04 14.15 9.86
C ASN A 35 -10.18 12.65 10.15
N LYS A 36 -10.48 12.28 11.41
CA LYS A 36 -10.72 10.88 11.81
C LYS A 36 -11.91 10.28 11.04
N ARG A 37 -13.00 11.02 10.92
CA ARG A 37 -14.19 10.61 10.17
C ARG A 37 -13.88 10.42 8.68
N LEU A 38 -13.20 11.39 8.07
CA LEU A 38 -12.82 11.34 6.66
C LEU A 38 -11.84 10.19 6.38
N SER A 39 -10.84 10.00 7.22
CA SER A 39 -9.87 8.89 7.11
C SER A 39 -10.56 7.53 7.18
N ARG A 40 -11.55 7.39 8.09
CA ARG A 40 -12.36 6.17 8.15
C ARG A 40 -13.15 5.97 6.86
N ARG A 41 -13.79 7.03 6.35
CA ARG A 41 -14.59 6.94 5.12
C ARG A 41 -13.76 6.62 3.90
N VAL A 42 -12.59 7.23 3.77
CA VAL A 42 -11.62 6.92 2.69
C VAL A 42 -11.22 5.45 2.75
N ARG A 43 -10.93 4.93 3.94
CA ARG A 43 -10.61 3.51 4.12
C ARG A 43 -11.76 2.59 3.71
N GLU A 44 -12.99 2.87 4.14
CA GLU A 44 -14.19 2.09 3.77
C GLU A 44 -14.39 2.06 2.25
N LEU A 45 -14.24 3.21 1.57
CA LEU A 45 -14.35 3.30 0.12
C LEU A 45 -13.20 2.57 -0.58
N GLY A 46 -11.97 2.69 -0.05
CA GLY A 46 -10.79 1.97 -0.54
C GLY A 46 -10.97 0.45 -0.50
N GLU A 47 -11.57 -0.09 0.57
CA GLU A 47 -11.87 -1.51 0.70
C GLU A 47 -12.87 -1.99 -0.38
N VAL A 48 -13.89 -1.18 -0.68
CA VAL A 48 -14.86 -1.50 -1.74
C VAL A 48 -14.19 -1.46 -3.11
N ALA A 49 -13.41 -0.42 -3.39
CA ALA A 49 -12.69 -0.27 -4.65
C ALA A 49 -11.69 -1.43 -4.85
N ALA A 50 -10.90 -1.76 -3.84
CA ALA A 50 -9.95 -2.86 -3.89
C ALA A 50 -10.61 -4.22 -4.17
N LYS A 51 -11.81 -4.45 -3.61
CA LYS A 51 -12.58 -5.68 -3.89
C LYS A 51 -13.01 -5.79 -5.35
N ILE A 52 -13.47 -4.68 -5.95
CA ILE A 52 -13.88 -4.65 -7.35
C ILE A 52 -12.66 -4.89 -8.24
N GLU A 53 -11.58 -4.13 -8.03
CA GLU A 53 -10.36 -4.22 -8.83
C GLU A 53 -9.70 -5.61 -8.71
N ALA A 54 -9.67 -6.20 -7.52
CA ALA A 54 -9.19 -7.56 -7.34
C ALA A 54 -10.01 -8.58 -8.14
N ALA A 55 -11.34 -8.45 -8.19
CA ALA A 55 -12.20 -9.32 -8.99
C ALA A 55 -11.93 -9.19 -10.48
N GLU A 56 -11.71 -7.97 -10.98
CA GLU A 56 -11.35 -7.69 -12.39
C GLU A 56 -9.97 -8.29 -12.75
N LEU A 57 -8.98 -8.10 -11.87
CA LEU A 57 -7.64 -8.67 -12.04
C LEU A 57 -7.67 -10.20 -12.06
N LEU A 58 -8.45 -10.82 -11.15
CA LEU A 58 -8.63 -12.27 -11.13
C LEU A 58 -9.33 -12.81 -12.38
N ALA A 59 -10.30 -12.07 -12.91
CA ALA A 59 -11.01 -12.47 -14.14
C ALA A 59 -10.09 -12.40 -15.37
N SER A 60 -9.11 -11.50 -15.39
CA SER A 60 -8.14 -11.34 -16.47
C SER A 60 -6.86 -12.19 -16.30
N ALA A 61 -6.64 -12.77 -15.12
CA ALA A 61 -5.45 -13.55 -14.84
C ALA A 61 -5.44 -14.88 -15.59
N THR A 62 -4.27 -15.23 -16.13
CA THR A 62 -4.06 -16.55 -16.74
C THR A 62 -3.95 -17.62 -15.64
N ALA A 63 -4.79 -18.64 -15.72
CA ALA A 63 -4.70 -19.81 -14.84
C ALA A 63 -3.77 -20.86 -15.47
N SER A 64 -2.88 -21.42 -14.67
CA SER A 64 -2.06 -22.58 -15.03
C SER A 64 -2.15 -23.60 -13.88
N ASN A 65 -2.61 -24.83 -14.18
CA ASN A 65 -2.79 -25.88 -13.17
C ASN A 65 -3.54 -25.45 -11.91
N ASP A 66 -4.69 -24.79 -12.07
CA ASP A 66 -5.50 -24.18 -11.02
C ASP A 66 -4.83 -23.02 -10.24
N LEU A 67 -3.57 -22.69 -10.49
CA LEU A 67 -2.88 -21.55 -9.89
C LEU A 67 -3.10 -20.31 -10.75
N ARG A 68 -3.50 -19.21 -10.13
CA ARG A 68 -3.60 -17.87 -10.76
C ARG A 68 -2.49 -16.98 -10.24
N ILE A 69 -1.66 -16.49 -11.15
CA ILE A 69 -0.63 -15.51 -10.84
C ILE A 69 -1.09 -14.17 -11.37
N VAL A 70 -1.32 -13.22 -10.47
CA VAL A 70 -1.68 -11.84 -10.80
C VAL A 70 -0.44 -10.98 -10.67
N GLU A 71 0.14 -10.59 -11.80
CA GLU A 71 1.24 -9.64 -11.88
C GLU A 71 0.69 -8.30 -12.39
N LYS A 72 0.86 -7.23 -11.63
CA LYS A 72 0.39 -5.89 -12.00
C LYS A 72 1.34 -4.80 -11.53
N VAL A 73 1.61 -3.85 -12.42
CA VAL A 73 2.33 -2.62 -12.11
C VAL A 73 1.34 -1.46 -12.13
N PHE A 74 1.26 -0.73 -11.03
CA PHE A 74 0.45 0.47 -10.88
C PHE A 74 1.31 1.73 -10.99
N THR A 75 0.81 2.75 -11.66
CA THR A 75 1.41 4.09 -11.78
C THR A 75 0.49 5.19 -11.25
N ASP A 76 -0.75 4.84 -10.96
CA ASP A 76 -1.86 5.71 -10.56
C ASP A 76 -2.45 5.36 -9.19
N ARG A 77 -1.82 4.45 -8.45
CA ARG A 77 -2.23 4.00 -7.12
C ARG A 77 -1.15 4.29 -6.10
N ASP A 78 -1.56 4.54 -4.86
CA ASP A 78 -0.62 4.53 -3.76
C ASP A 78 -0.33 3.10 -3.26
N PHE A 79 0.69 2.98 -2.40
CA PHE A 79 1.12 1.67 -1.93
C PHE A 79 0.14 1.02 -0.95
N GLU A 80 -0.62 1.81 -0.20
CA GLU A 80 -1.64 1.30 0.72
C GLU A 80 -2.83 0.71 -0.06
N GLU A 81 -3.21 1.34 -1.17
CA GLU A 81 -4.21 0.80 -2.09
C GLU A 81 -3.75 -0.52 -2.71
N ALA A 82 -2.50 -0.59 -3.19
CA ALA A 82 -1.95 -1.83 -3.73
C ALA A 82 -1.92 -2.97 -2.69
N LYS A 83 -1.65 -2.68 -1.42
CA LYS A 83 -1.74 -3.66 -0.33
C LYS A 83 -3.17 -4.15 -0.10
N LEU A 84 -4.15 -3.26 -0.14
CA LEU A 84 -5.57 -3.64 -0.03
C LEU A 84 -5.96 -4.58 -1.17
N ILE A 85 -5.57 -4.26 -2.41
CA ILE A 85 -5.81 -5.10 -3.58
C ILE A 85 -5.13 -6.47 -3.41
N ALA A 86 -3.86 -6.51 -2.97
CA ALA A 86 -3.14 -7.75 -2.73
C ALA A 86 -3.87 -8.65 -1.71
N HIS A 87 -4.34 -8.08 -0.59
CA HIS A 87 -5.13 -8.84 0.39
C HIS A 87 -6.43 -9.39 -0.23
N ARG A 88 -7.15 -8.58 -1.00
CA ARG A 88 -8.41 -9.03 -1.64
C ARG A 88 -8.20 -10.09 -2.71
N LEU A 89 -7.09 -10.04 -3.44
CA LEU A 89 -6.73 -11.07 -4.42
C LEU A 89 -6.55 -12.45 -3.77
N VAL A 90 -5.94 -12.50 -2.60
CA VAL A 90 -5.59 -13.76 -1.92
C VAL A 90 -6.62 -14.22 -0.88
N ASP A 91 -7.75 -13.52 -0.74
CA ASP A 91 -8.90 -13.96 0.06
C ASP A 91 -9.51 -15.28 -0.49
N GLY A 92 -9.34 -15.55 -1.78
CA GLY A 92 -9.71 -16.81 -2.44
C GLY A 92 -8.60 -17.86 -2.35
N GLU A 93 -8.79 -18.97 -3.05
CA GLU A 93 -7.82 -20.06 -3.15
C GLU A 93 -6.99 -19.98 -4.44
N ASN A 94 -5.79 -20.55 -4.40
CA ASN A 94 -4.92 -20.72 -5.56
C ASN A 94 -4.50 -19.40 -6.25
N VAL A 95 -4.25 -18.33 -5.48
CA VAL A 95 -3.84 -17.04 -6.02
C VAL A 95 -2.48 -16.63 -5.44
N ILE A 96 -1.59 -16.19 -6.32
CA ILE A 96 -0.37 -15.44 -6.01
C ILE A 96 -0.51 -14.05 -6.61
N ALA A 97 -0.35 -13.02 -5.79
CA ALA A 97 -0.34 -11.62 -6.19
C ALA A 97 1.08 -11.06 -6.14
N LEU A 98 1.59 -10.58 -7.26
CA LEU A 98 2.88 -9.91 -7.42
C LEU A 98 2.61 -8.49 -7.91
N LEU A 99 2.36 -7.57 -6.98
CA LEU A 99 1.99 -6.20 -7.31
C LEU A 99 3.16 -5.26 -7.10
N ALA A 100 3.28 -4.29 -8.00
CA ALA A 100 4.25 -3.22 -7.93
C ALA A 100 3.57 -1.87 -8.06
N VAL A 101 4.08 -0.88 -7.33
CA VAL A 101 3.73 0.53 -7.50
C VAL A 101 4.99 1.26 -7.95
N ARG A 102 4.92 1.88 -9.11
CA ARG A 102 6.01 2.69 -9.65
C ARG A 102 5.80 4.14 -9.28
N GLU A 103 6.61 4.64 -8.36
CA GLU A 103 6.69 6.03 -7.98
C GLU A 103 7.77 6.76 -8.80
N ALA A 104 7.94 8.08 -8.61
CA ALA A 104 8.89 8.87 -9.39
C ALA A 104 10.36 8.42 -9.22
N GLU A 105 10.75 8.04 -8.00
CA GLU A 105 12.14 7.73 -7.66
C GLU A 105 12.36 6.30 -7.16
N MET A 106 11.29 5.53 -7.00
CA MET A 106 11.38 4.17 -6.46
C MET A 106 10.24 3.28 -6.93
N VAL A 107 10.48 1.98 -6.84
CA VAL A 107 9.45 0.96 -6.97
C VAL A 107 9.15 0.38 -5.60
N ARG A 108 7.89 0.21 -5.28
CA ARG A 108 7.43 -0.52 -4.10
C ARG A 108 6.72 -1.79 -4.52
N LEU A 109 7.01 -2.88 -3.84
CA LEU A 109 6.48 -4.21 -4.13
C LEU A 109 5.63 -4.72 -2.98
N VAL A 110 4.54 -5.40 -3.30
CA VAL A 110 3.77 -6.21 -2.37
C VAL A 110 3.48 -7.56 -3.01
N PHE A 111 3.87 -8.62 -2.32
CA PHE A 111 3.64 -10.00 -2.73
C PHE A 111 2.78 -10.69 -1.68
N ALA A 112 1.77 -11.38 -2.15
CA ALA A 112 0.85 -12.11 -1.28
C ALA A 112 0.44 -13.44 -1.94
N ARG A 113 0.03 -14.41 -1.13
CA ARG A 113 -0.51 -15.67 -1.60
C ARG A 113 -1.70 -16.15 -0.78
N SER A 114 -2.54 -16.94 -1.40
CA SER A 114 -3.59 -17.69 -0.70
C SER A 114 -3.01 -18.69 0.31
N THR A 115 -3.74 -18.99 1.35
CA THR A 115 -3.28 -19.84 2.47
C THR A 115 -2.96 -21.28 2.05
N ASN A 116 -3.61 -21.76 1.00
CA ASN A 116 -3.44 -23.12 0.46
C ASN A 116 -2.22 -23.29 -0.50
N ILE A 117 -1.42 -22.24 -0.71
CA ILE A 117 -0.22 -22.28 -1.55
C ILE A 117 1.02 -22.34 -0.65
N ALA A 118 2.03 -23.13 -1.03
CA ALA A 118 3.25 -23.29 -0.24
C ALA A 118 4.39 -22.30 -0.59
N ALA A 119 4.22 -21.43 -1.62
CA ALA A 119 5.25 -20.47 -2.03
C ALA A 119 5.64 -19.49 -0.91
N ASP A 120 6.92 -19.16 -0.81
CA ASP A 120 7.43 -18.22 0.21
C ASP A 120 7.57 -16.80 -0.36
N MET A 121 6.59 -15.94 -0.05
CA MET A 121 6.58 -14.54 -0.48
C MET A 121 7.76 -13.74 0.07
N ASN A 122 8.31 -14.11 1.23
CA ASN A 122 9.48 -13.44 1.78
C ASN A 122 10.76 -13.75 0.97
N ALA A 123 10.95 -15.00 0.56
CA ALA A 123 12.07 -15.38 -0.32
C ALA A 123 11.96 -14.70 -1.69
N MET A 124 10.77 -14.72 -2.28
CA MET A 124 10.49 -14.04 -3.56
C MET A 124 10.72 -12.53 -3.47
N MET A 125 10.28 -11.89 -2.38
CA MET A 125 10.48 -10.47 -2.14
C MET A 125 11.97 -10.10 -2.04
N LYS A 126 12.77 -10.92 -1.35
CA LYS A 126 14.22 -10.70 -1.25
C LYS A 126 14.90 -10.76 -2.62
N ALA A 127 14.56 -11.76 -3.43
CA ALA A 127 15.10 -11.90 -4.79
C ALA A 127 14.73 -10.70 -5.68
N ALA A 128 13.49 -10.23 -5.61
CA ALA A 128 13.04 -9.05 -6.35
C ALA A 128 13.74 -7.77 -5.88
N CYS A 129 13.85 -7.55 -4.57
CA CYS A 129 14.49 -6.36 -4.01
C CYS A 129 15.99 -6.30 -4.29
N GLU A 130 16.68 -7.45 -4.40
CA GLU A 130 18.07 -7.50 -4.81
C GLU A 130 18.27 -6.91 -6.22
N LYS A 131 17.40 -7.24 -7.16
CA LYS A 131 17.40 -6.66 -8.52
C LYS A 131 17.16 -5.16 -8.48
N LEU A 132 16.20 -4.69 -7.67
CA LEU A 132 15.88 -3.28 -7.53
C LEU A 132 16.94 -2.47 -6.75
N GLY A 133 17.99 -3.10 -6.22
CA GLY A 133 18.99 -2.45 -5.38
C GLY A 133 18.42 -1.93 -4.06
N GLY A 134 17.41 -2.60 -3.53
CA GLY A 134 16.68 -2.20 -2.34
C GLY A 134 16.58 -3.28 -1.29
N ARG A 135 15.57 -3.19 -0.44
CA ARG A 135 15.32 -4.14 0.66
C ARG A 135 13.83 -4.45 0.78
N GLY A 136 13.56 -5.66 1.24
CA GLY A 136 12.21 -6.10 1.51
C GLY A 136 12.19 -7.33 2.39
N GLY A 137 11.01 -7.71 2.80
CA GLY A 137 10.78 -8.89 3.60
C GLY A 137 9.35 -8.94 4.14
N GLY A 138 9.06 -9.96 4.92
CA GLY A 138 7.73 -10.15 5.49
C GLY A 138 7.57 -11.57 6.02
N LYS A 139 6.36 -12.04 5.98
CA LYS A 139 5.98 -13.42 6.29
C LYS A 139 5.97 -14.27 5.02
N PRO A 140 5.90 -15.61 5.14
CA PRO A 140 5.80 -16.49 3.97
C PRO A 140 4.53 -16.29 3.14
N ASP A 141 3.47 -15.72 3.69
CA ASP A 141 2.19 -15.47 3.04
C ASP A 141 2.05 -14.04 2.51
N PHE A 142 2.82 -13.08 3.08
CA PHE A 142 2.75 -11.66 2.73
C PHE A 142 4.09 -10.97 2.96
N ALA A 143 4.63 -10.35 1.93
CA ALA A 143 5.89 -9.62 1.98
C ALA A 143 5.80 -8.29 1.24
N GLN A 144 6.60 -7.31 1.67
CA GLN A 144 6.67 -6.00 1.05
C GLN A 144 8.11 -5.51 0.98
N GLY A 145 8.39 -4.66 0.01
CA GLY A 145 9.72 -4.14 -0.20
C GLY A 145 9.77 -3.14 -1.34
N GLY A 146 10.97 -2.90 -1.85
CA GLY A 146 11.17 -2.03 -3.00
C GLY A 146 12.62 -1.64 -3.18
N GLY A 147 12.87 -0.78 -4.18
CA GLY A 147 14.19 -0.27 -4.48
C GLY A 147 14.14 0.87 -5.50
N ALA A 148 15.29 1.49 -5.75
CA ALA A 148 15.39 2.70 -6.57
C ALA A 148 15.69 2.43 -8.06
N LYS A 149 16.00 1.17 -8.45
CA LYS A 149 16.31 0.84 -9.84
C LYS A 149 15.03 0.57 -10.64
N LEU A 150 14.37 1.63 -11.09
CA LEU A 150 13.10 1.56 -11.82
C LEU A 150 13.17 0.72 -13.10
N ASP A 151 14.32 0.72 -13.77
CA ASP A 151 14.51 -0.01 -15.05
C ASP A 151 14.62 -1.53 -14.84
N GLU A 152 14.92 -1.97 -13.61
CA GLU A 152 15.03 -3.38 -13.25
C GLU A 152 13.68 -4.00 -12.78
N LEU A 153 12.59 -3.26 -12.85
CA LEU A 153 11.28 -3.72 -12.33
C LEU A 153 10.84 -5.04 -12.96
N GLN A 154 10.92 -5.17 -14.30
CA GLN A 154 10.51 -6.40 -14.98
C GLN A 154 11.43 -7.57 -14.59
N GLY A 155 12.74 -7.33 -14.50
CA GLY A 155 13.71 -8.31 -14.04
C GLY A 155 13.47 -8.76 -12.59
N ALA A 156 13.02 -7.84 -11.74
CA ALA A 156 12.67 -8.13 -10.35
C ALA A 156 11.41 -9.01 -10.24
N LEU A 157 10.35 -8.71 -11.00
CA LEU A 157 9.14 -9.53 -11.05
C LEU A 157 9.44 -10.93 -11.63
N SER A 158 10.23 -11.00 -12.71
CA SER A 158 10.66 -12.28 -13.28
C SER A 158 11.48 -13.12 -12.31
N ALA A 159 12.40 -12.51 -11.55
CA ALA A 159 13.18 -13.21 -10.53
C ALA A 159 12.31 -13.77 -9.39
N ALA A 160 11.26 -13.05 -9.01
CA ALA A 160 10.29 -13.53 -8.05
C ALA A 160 9.47 -14.70 -8.62
N SER A 161 8.90 -14.54 -9.83
CA SER A 161 8.07 -15.57 -10.48
C SER A 161 8.81 -16.87 -10.72
N ALA A 162 10.12 -16.82 -10.96
CA ALA A 162 10.96 -18.02 -11.13
C ALA A 162 11.04 -18.92 -9.87
N LEU A 163 10.66 -18.42 -8.71
CA LEU A 163 10.62 -19.17 -7.45
C LEU A 163 9.24 -19.81 -7.17
N ILE A 164 8.30 -19.64 -8.09
CA ILE A 164 7.00 -20.33 -8.00
C ILE A 164 7.18 -21.75 -8.55
N THR A 165 7.15 -22.71 -7.65
CA THR A 165 7.29 -24.14 -7.95
C THR A 165 5.96 -24.85 -7.79
#